data_db04c5b9046bafc173f910b4a036f447
#
_entry.id   db04c5b9046bafc173f910b4a036f447
#
_cell.length_a   1.000
_cell.length_b   1.000
_cell.length_c   1.000
_cell.angle_alpha   90.00
_cell.angle_beta   90.00
_cell.angle_gamma   90.00
#
_symmetry.space_group_name_H-M   'P 1'
#
loop_
_entity.id
_entity.type
_entity.pdbx_description
1 polymer ?
#
loop_
_entity_poly.entity_id
_entity_poly.type
_entity_poly.pdbx_seq_one_letter_code
_entity_poly.pdbx_strand_id
1 'polypeptide(L)'
;MPSIAASQRATPPSAAALGGLYPPFRFSYVEENLTRGAYPKPRNFRFLRRLGLQTILSLTPKPPNDALQAFCAEHGIRSIHLPVVKAKETIPFTYSKCAQIVSVLIDAAHLPMYVHCLDGLVVTGVVMMCLRKLQHWSPTTAFSEYMRAGPDAPDVGAPEFAEKFPGEIVIPPCIPAWLW
;
A
#
# COMPACT_ATOMS: atom_id res chain seq x y z
N MET A 1 27.21 -32.17 53.81
CA MET A 1 25.96 -31.94 53.05
C MET A 1 26.10 -30.67 52.27
N PRO A 2 26.35 -30.70 50.92
CA PRO A 2 26.41 -29.49 50.11
C PRO A 2 24.98 -29.09 49.69
N SER A 3 24.67 -27.83 49.93
CA SER A 3 23.43 -27.17 49.57
C SER A 3 23.30 -27.03 48.04
N ILE A 4 22.21 -27.57 47.51
CA ILE A 4 21.86 -27.48 46.08
C ILE A 4 21.31 -26.07 45.82
N ALA A 5 22.13 -25.21 45.17
CA ALA A 5 21.70 -23.90 44.70
C ALA A 5 20.60 -24.07 43.63
N ALA A 6 19.41 -23.58 43.93
CA ALA A 6 18.28 -23.57 43.00
C ALA A 6 18.62 -22.71 41.77
N SER A 7 18.76 -23.33 40.61
CA SER A 7 18.89 -22.68 39.31
C SER A 7 17.65 -21.83 39.06
N GLN A 8 17.81 -20.50 39.10
CA GLN A 8 16.76 -19.56 38.68
C GLN A 8 16.55 -19.72 37.17
N ARG A 9 15.48 -20.40 36.76
CA ARG A 9 15.05 -20.38 35.35
C ARG A 9 14.68 -18.96 34.98
N ALA A 10 15.44 -18.38 34.05
CA ALA A 10 15.11 -17.10 33.47
C ALA A 10 13.72 -17.21 32.81
N THR A 11 12.79 -16.38 33.25
CA THR A 11 11.45 -16.24 32.62
C THR A 11 11.64 -15.84 31.17
N PRO A 12 11.00 -16.52 30.20
CA PRO A 12 11.09 -16.12 28.81
C PRO A 12 10.55 -14.70 28.66
N PRO A 13 11.16 -13.85 27.80
CA PRO A 13 10.70 -12.48 27.59
C PRO A 13 9.25 -12.50 27.13
N SER A 14 8.42 -11.62 27.71
CA SER A 14 7.02 -11.51 27.36
C SER A 14 6.86 -11.22 25.85
N ALA A 15 5.79 -11.67 25.22
CA ALA A 15 5.52 -11.39 23.80
C ALA A 15 5.54 -9.90 23.47
N ALA A 16 5.31 -9.01 24.44
CA ALA A 16 5.47 -7.57 24.33
C ALA A 16 6.94 -7.14 24.16
N ALA A 17 7.91 -7.87 24.74
CA ALA A 17 9.34 -7.60 24.59
C ALA A 17 9.90 -8.04 23.22
N LEU A 18 9.22 -8.95 22.51
CA LEU A 18 9.57 -9.40 21.16
C LEU A 18 9.06 -8.45 20.06
N GLY A 19 8.39 -7.34 20.43
CA GLY A 19 7.93 -6.29 19.53
C GLY A 19 7.13 -6.88 18.35
N GLY A 20 5.79 -6.91 18.45
CA GLY A 20 4.90 -7.46 17.44
C GLY A 20 5.11 -6.85 16.04
N LEU A 21 4.78 -7.60 15.00
CA LEU A 21 4.72 -7.12 13.63
C LEU A 21 3.30 -6.60 13.35
N TYR A 22 3.18 -5.30 13.22
CA TYR A 22 1.88 -4.65 12.98
C TYR A 22 1.83 -4.15 11.54
N PRO A 23 1.01 -4.77 10.66
CA PRO A 23 0.80 -4.24 9.32
C PRO A 23 0.10 -2.87 9.40
N PRO A 24 0.26 -2.00 8.38
CA PRO A 24 -0.59 -0.83 8.24
C PRO A 24 -2.07 -1.21 8.17
N PHE A 25 -2.94 -0.28 8.56
CA PHE A 25 -4.37 -0.51 8.46
C PHE A 25 -4.78 -0.77 7.00
N ARG A 26 -5.72 -1.69 6.76
CA ARG A 26 -6.13 -2.14 5.42
C ARG A 26 -4.97 -2.61 4.53
N PHE A 27 -3.93 -3.18 5.15
CA PHE A 27 -2.84 -3.78 4.39
C PHE A 27 -3.35 -4.99 3.59
N SER A 28 -2.97 -5.06 2.32
CA SER A 28 -3.18 -6.24 1.49
C SER A 28 -2.12 -6.36 0.40
N TYR A 29 -1.89 -7.58 -0.03
CA TYR A 29 -1.18 -7.86 -1.28
C TYR A 29 -2.13 -7.61 -2.45
N VAL A 30 -1.62 -6.95 -3.49
CA VAL A 30 -2.34 -6.70 -4.74
C VAL A 30 -1.85 -7.65 -5.81
N GLU A 31 -0.53 -7.68 -5.99
CA GLU A 31 0.20 -8.55 -6.89
C GLU A 31 1.52 -8.96 -6.23
N GLU A 32 2.28 -9.81 -6.90
CA GLU A 32 3.64 -10.11 -6.49
C GLU A 32 4.45 -8.82 -6.42
N ASN A 33 5.05 -8.57 -5.25
CA ASN A 33 5.84 -7.37 -4.96
C ASN A 33 5.06 -6.03 -5.00
N LEU A 34 3.72 -6.06 -5.10
CA LEU A 34 2.87 -4.88 -4.99
C LEU A 34 1.91 -5.02 -3.81
N THR A 35 2.02 -4.12 -2.86
CA THR A 35 1.21 -4.08 -1.64
C THR A 35 0.55 -2.74 -1.44
N ARG A 36 -0.58 -2.71 -0.73
CA ARG A 36 -1.33 -1.48 -0.46
C ARG A 36 -1.77 -1.37 0.99
N GLY A 37 -2.15 -0.17 1.41
CA GLY A 37 -2.77 0.05 2.72
C GLY A 37 -2.96 1.52 3.05
N ALA A 38 -3.19 1.81 4.34
CA ALA A 38 -3.26 3.16 4.87
C ALA A 38 -1.88 3.76 5.12
N TYR A 39 -1.85 5.06 5.44
CA TYR A 39 -0.63 5.78 5.82
C TYR A 39 0.10 5.05 6.95
N PRO A 40 1.36 4.65 6.77
CA PRO A 40 2.08 3.87 7.77
C PRO A 40 2.51 4.75 8.95
N LYS A 41 2.34 4.21 10.15
CA LYS A 41 2.81 4.84 11.41
C LYS A 41 4.10 4.17 11.87
N PRO A 42 4.88 4.78 12.79
CA PRO A 42 6.14 4.19 13.26
C PRO A 42 6.02 2.74 13.74
N ARG A 43 4.91 2.37 14.38
CA ARG A 43 4.64 0.97 14.79
C ARG A 43 4.61 -0.03 13.64
N ASN A 44 4.36 0.44 12.40
CA ASN A 44 4.28 -0.40 11.21
C ASN A 44 5.64 -0.58 10.52
N PHE A 45 6.63 0.26 10.81
CA PHE A 45 7.90 0.28 10.09
C PHE A 45 8.66 -1.05 10.18
N ARG A 46 8.62 -1.71 11.35
CA ARG A 46 9.21 -3.04 11.50
C ARG A 46 8.58 -4.09 10.58
N PHE A 47 7.27 -3.99 10.33
CA PHE A 47 6.56 -4.86 9.39
C PHE A 47 6.97 -4.51 7.95
N LEU A 48 6.92 -3.24 7.56
CA LEU A 48 7.28 -2.78 6.21
C LEU A 48 8.73 -3.14 5.84
N ARG A 49 9.66 -3.04 6.78
CA ARG A 49 11.05 -3.44 6.56
C ARG A 49 11.17 -4.89 6.12
N ARG A 50 10.32 -5.80 6.62
CA ARG A 50 10.33 -7.22 6.25
C ARG A 50 9.84 -7.50 4.84
N LEU A 51 9.16 -6.56 4.22
CA LEU A 51 8.69 -6.69 2.83
C LEU A 51 9.81 -6.45 1.82
N GLY A 52 10.99 -5.98 2.24
CA GLY A 52 12.10 -5.70 1.33
C GLY A 52 11.79 -4.63 0.30
N LEU A 53 11.01 -3.61 0.68
CA LEU A 53 10.52 -2.59 -0.23
C LEU A 53 11.66 -1.82 -0.91
N GLN A 54 11.54 -1.61 -2.22
CA GLN A 54 12.30 -0.63 -2.98
C GLN A 54 11.64 0.75 -2.98
N THR A 55 10.29 0.78 -2.97
CA THR A 55 9.54 2.04 -3.13
C THR A 55 8.36 2.10 -2.18
N ILE A 56 8.14 3.30 -1.62
CA ILE A 56 6.87 3.68 -0.99
C ILE A 56 6.24 4.79 -1.83
N LEU A 57 5.05 4.54 -2.36
CA LEU A 57 4.26 5.50 -3.13
C LEU A 57 3.16 6.10 -2.25
N SER A 58 3.26 7.40 -2.00
CA SER A 58 2.35 8.15 -1.16
C SER A 58 1.35 8.96 -1.98
N LEU A 59 0.09 8.59 -1.93
CA LEU A 59 -1.05 9.27 -2.56
C LEU A 59 -1.77 10.13 -1.53
N THR A 60 -1.12 11.16 -1.05
CA THR A 60 -1.56 11.99 0.08
C THR A 60 -1.54 13.47 -0.26
N PRO A 61 -2.38 14.32 0.37
CA PRO A 61 -2.40 15.76 0.08
C PRO A 61 -1.07 16.46 0.38
N LYS A 62 -0.39 16.01 1.43
CA LYS A 62 0.91 16.53 1.86
C LYS A 62 1.98 15.47 1.69
N PRO A 63 3.24 15.85 1.48
CA PRO A 63 4.35 14.90 1.50
C PRO A 63 4.39 14.05 2.77
N PRO A 64 5.03 12.87 2.73
CA PRO A 64 5.26 12.06 3.91
C PRO A 64 5.92 12.87 5.04
N ASN A 65 5.54 12.57 6.29
CA ASN A 65 6.14 13.22 7.45
C ASN A 65 7.59 12.76 7.69
N ASP A 66 8.30 13.51 8.54
CA ASP A 66 9.71 13.26 8.81
C ASP A 66 10.00 11.82 9.27
N ALA A 67 9.10 11.23 10.05
CA ALA A 67 9.28 9.85 10.52
C ALA A 67 9.27 8.83 9.37
N LEU A 68 8.36 8.99 8.39
CA LEU A 68 8.30 8.10 7.23
C LEU A 68 9.46 8.39 6.27
N GLN A 69 9.84 9.66 6.10
CA GLN A 69 10.99 10.04 5.28
C GLN A 69 12.30 9.48 5.86
N ALA A 70 12.50 9.62 7.18
CA ALA A 70 13.65 9.06 7.87
C ALA A 70 13.72 7.53 7.74
N PHE A 71 12.59 6.84 7.90
CA PHE A 71 12.50 5.39 7.68
C PHE A 71 12.90 5.00 6.26
N CYS A 72 12.42 5.72 5.25
CA CYS A 72 12.80 5.47 3.85
C CYS A 72 14.30 5.68 3.64
N ALA A 73 14.85 6.77 4.13
CA ALA A 73 16.27 7.10 3.99
C ALA A 73 17.18 6.07 4.69
N GLU A 74 16.83 5.66 5.92
CA GLU A 74 17.57 4.66 6.69
C GLU A 74 17.66 3.30 5.98
N HIS A 75 16.60 2.95 5.22
CA HIS A 75 16.49 1.63 4.61
C HIS A 75 16.70 1.64 3.09
N GLY A 76 17.13 2.76 2.52
CA GLY A 76 17.36 2.89 1.07
C GLY A 76 16.09 2.77 0.23
N ILE A 77 14.92 3.07 0.82
CA ILE A 77 13.63 2.99 0.15
C ILE A 77 13.35 4.30 -0.59
N ARG A 78 13.05 4.21 -1.88
CA ARG A 78 12.63 5.36 -2.67
C ARG A 78 11.26 5.86 -2.21
N SER A 79 11.17 7.13 -1.82
CA SER A 79 9.90 7.77 -1.46
C SER A 79 9.38 8.56 -2.66
N ILE A 80 8.26 8.13 -3.23
CA ILE A 80 7.56 8.84 -4.32
C ILE A 80 6.29 9.45 -3.74
N HIS A 81 6.07 10.74 -3.98
CA HIS A 81 4.86 11.44 -3.58
C HIS A 81 4.11 11.98 -4.80
N LEU A 82 2.92 11.48 -5.02
CA LEU A 82 1.97 11.99 -6.01
C LEU A 82 0.79 12.61 -5.26
N PRO A 83 0.67 13.95 -5.22
CA PRO A 83 -0.35 14.63 -4.43
C PRO A 83 -1.76 14.23 -4.86
N VAL A 84 -2.55 13.75 -3.89
CA VAL A 84 -3.98 13.45 -4.06
C VAL A 84 -4.71 13.89 -2.79
N VAL A 85 -5.75 14.71 -2.95
CA VAL A 85 -6.56 15.14 -1.81
C VAL A 85 -7.41 13.98 -1.28
N LYS A 86 -7.88 14.09 -0.04
CA LYS A 86 -8.77 13.07 0.54
C LYS A 86 -10.12 13.08 -0.21
N ALA A 87 -10.59 11.89 -0.58
CA ALA A 87 -11.93 11.72 -1.13
C ALA A 87 -12.98 12.15 -0.08
N LYS A 88 -13.99 12.85 -0.54
CA LYS A 88 -15.18 13.25 0.23
C LYS A 88 -16.42 12.61 -0.41
N GLU A 89 -17.06 13.34 -1.32
CA GLU A 89 -18.28 12.93 -2.02
C GLU A 89 -17.99 12.40 -3.44
N THR A 90 -16.82 12.73 -3.98
CA THR A 90 -16.40 12.35 -5.32
C THR A 90 -14.96 11.85 -5.33
N ILE A 91 -14.56 11.21 -6.41
CA ILE A 91 -13.17 10.79 -6.63
C ILE A 91 -12.29 12.04 -6.79
N PRO A 92 -11.19 12.15 -6.02
CA PRO A 92 -10.45 13.40 -5.89
C PRO A 92 -9.34 13.57 -6.95
N PHE A 93 -9.42 12.87 -8.08
CA PHE A 93 -8.43 12.95 -9.16
C PHE A 93 -9.03 12.64 -10.54
N THR A 94 -8.36 13.11 -11.57
CA THR A 94 -8.74 12.91 -12.97
C THR A 94 -8.25 11.56 -13.51
N TYR A 95 -8.75 11.14 -14.67
CA TYR A 95 -8.22 9.97 -15.39
C TYR A 95 -6.74 10.09 -15.72
N SER A 96 -6.28 11.27 -16.13
CA SER A 96 -4.85 11.52 -16.38
C SER A 96 -4.00 11.32 -15.12
N LYS A 97 -4.47 11.80 -13.97
CA LYS A 97 -3.78 11.56 -12.68
C LYS A 97 -3.79 10.10 -12.30
N CYS A 98 -4.90 9.39 -12.52
CA CYS A 98 -4.98 7.94 -12.32
C CYS A 98 -3.99 7.21 -13.22
N ALA A 99 -3.93 7.56 -14.50
CA ALA A 99 -2.99 7.00 -15.47
C ALA A 99 -1.53 7.20 -15.03
N GLN A 100 -1.18 8.40 -14.55
CA GLN A 100 0.16 8.68 -13.99
C GLN A 100 0.48 7.76 -12.80
N ILE A 101 -0.48 7.56 -11.89
CA ILE A 101 -0.27 6.69 -10.73
C ILE A 101 -0.10 5.24 -11.18
N VAL A 102 -0.97 4.77 -12.07
CA VAL A 102 -0.91 3.38 -12.58
C VAL A 102 0.39 3.12 -13.34
N SER A 103 0.89 4.08 -14.13
CA SER A 103 2.22 3.95 -14.80
C SER A 103 3.35 3.71 -13.80
N VAL A 104 3.30 4.33 -12.61
CA VAL A 104 4.29 4.07 -11.55
C VAL A 104 4.12 2.68 -10.94
N LEU A 105 2.87 2.19 -10.78
CA LEU A 105 2.61 0.86 -10.20
C LEU A 105 3.11 -0.28 -11.09
N ILE A 106 3.01 -0.12 -12.42
CA ILE A 106 3.40 -1.14 -13.40
C ILE A 106 4.85 -1.04 -13.85
N ASP A 107 5.64 -0.15 -13.26
CA ASP A 107 7.09 -0.09 -13.52
C ASP A 107 7.82 -1.07 -12.58
N ALA A 108 8.36 -2.13 -13.16
CA ALA A 108 9.10 -3.15 -12.42
C ALA A 108 10.32 -2.59 -11.69
N ALA A 109 10.88 -1.44 -12.14
CA ALA A 109 11.99 -0.77 -11.47
C ALA A 109 11.60 -0.15 -10.11
N HIS A 110 10.32 -0.12 -9.78
CA HIS A 110 9.81 0.38 -8.49
C HIS A 110 9.43 -0.73 -7.52
N LEU A 111 9.42 -1.99 -7.97
CA LEU A 111 9.02 -3.13 -7.14
C LEU A 111 10.22 -3.69 -6.33
N PRO A 112 10.01 -4.24 -5.13
CA PRO A 112 8.77 -4.31 -4.36
C PRO A 112 8.26 -2.96 -3.86
N MET A 113 6.93 -2.71 -3.98
CA MET A 113 6.30 -1.43 -3.67
C MET A 113 5.20 -1.54 -2.61
N TYR A 114 5.15 -0.52 -1.75
CA TYR A 114 4.00 -0.26 -0.90
C TYR A 114 3.32 1.05 -1.32
N VAL A 115 2.07 0.96 -1.79
CA VAL A 115 1.27 2.14 -2.14
C VAL A 115 0.24 2.44 -1.06
N HIS A 116 0.10 3.71 -0.70
CA HIS A 116 -0.85 4.11 0.32
C HIS A 116 -1.48 5.48 0.06
N CYS A 117 -2.66 5.68 0.61
CA CYS A 117 -3.25 7.00 0.81
C CYS A 117 -3.38 7.30 2.32
N LEU A 118 -4.27 8.15 2.76
CA LEU A 118 -4.46 8.44 4.19
C LEU A 118 -5.02 7.24 4.95
N ASP A 119 -6.07 6.63 4.42
CA ASP A 119 -6.86 5.57 5.07
C ASP A 119 -6.80 4.20 4.38
N GLY A 120 -6.17 4.12 3.20
CA GLY A 120 -6.06 2.89 2.41
C GLY A 120 -7.37 2.49 1.73
N LEU A 121 -8.33 3.41 1.57
CA LEU A 121 -9.69 3.11 1.14
C LEU A 121 -9.96 3.61 -0.29
N VAL A 122 -10.56 4.79 -0.43
CA VAL A 122 -11.07 5.27 -1.74
C VAL A 122 -9.95 5.50 -2.74
N VAL A 123 -8.96 6.33 -2.40
CA VAL A 123 -7.91 6.73 -3.36
C VAL A 123 -7.13 5.51 -3.85
N THR A 124 -6.58 4.71 -2.94
CA THR A 124 -5.87 3.48 -3.33
C THR A 124 -6.82 2.46 -3.96
N GLY A 125 -8.06 2.37 -3.48
CA GLY A 125 -9.04 1.43 -4.00
C GLY A 125 -9.40 1.67 -5.46
N VAL A 126 -9.71 2.92 -5.82
CA VAL A 126 -10.03 3.30 -7.20
C VAL A 126 -8.83 3.08 -8.14
N VAL A 127 -7.62 3.42 -7.68
CA VAL A 127 -6.40 3.15 -8.45
C VAL A 127 -6.24 1.64 -8.70
N MET A 128 -6.51 0.79 -7.69
CA MET A 128 -6.46 -0.68 -7.89
C MET A 128 -7.55 -1.16 -8.86
N MET A 129 -8.76 -0.62 -8.81
CA MET A 129 -9.80 -0.96 -9.79
C MET A 129 -9.38 -0.61 -11.22
N CYS A 130 -8.73 0.54 -11.43
CA CYS A 130 -8.19 0.92 -12.73
C CYS A 130 -7.04 -0.01 -13.18
N LEU A 131 -6.18 -0.45 -12.25
CA LEU A 131 -5.16 -1.47 -12.53
C LEU A 131 -5.81 -2.80 -12.93
N ARG A 132 -6.85 -3.27 -12.23
CA ARG A 132 -7.59 -4.49 -12.59
C ARG A 132 -8.24 -4.40 -13.95
N LYS A 133 -8.74 -3.22 -14.33
CA LYS A 133 -9.25 -2.99 -15.69
C LYS A 133 -8.16 -3.19 -16.75
N LEU A 134 -6.95 -2.71 -16.52
CA LEU A 134 -5.83 -2.95 -17.44
C LEU A 134 -5.44 -4.45 -17.53
N GLN A 135 -5.63 -5.18 -16.45
CA GLN A 135 -5.45 -6.64 -16.41
C GLN A 135 -6.64 -7.42 -16.98
N HIS A 136 -7.62 -6.72 -17.58
CA HIS A 136 -8.84 -7.32 -18.13
C HIS A 136 -9.71 -8.10 -17.13
N TRP A 137 -9.66 -7.73 -15.86
CA TRP A 137 -10.59 -8.29 -14.87
C TRP A 137 -12.02 -7.84 -15.14
N SER A 138 -12.99 -8.70 -14.79
CA SER A 138 -14.37 -8.27 -14.85
C SER A 138 -14.65 -7.11 -13.89
N PRO A 139 -15.49 -6.13 -14.25
CA PRO A 139 -15.85 -5.01 -13.38
C PRO A 139 -16.37 -5.45 -12.01
N THR A 140 -17.18 -6.52 -11.98
CA THR A 140 -17.74 -7.08 -10.74
C THR A 140 -16.66 -7.62 -9.81
N THR A 141 -15.64 -8.30 -10.35
CA THR A 141 -14.54 -8.85 -9.56
C THR A 141 -13.66 -7.72 -9.01
N ALA A 142 -13.34 -6.73 -9.82
CA ALA A 142 -12.58 -5.55 -9.40
C ALA A 142 -13.32 -4.75 -8.30
N PHE A 143 -14.63 -4.61 -8.43
CA PHE A 143 -15.45 -3.96 -7.40
C PHE A 143 -15.53 -4.79 -6.11
N SER A 144 -15.62 -6.11 -6.21
CA SER A 144 -15.61 -7.00 -5.04
C SER A 144 -14.29 -6.89 -4.26
N GLU A 145 -13.15 -6.76 -4.96
CA GLU A 145 -11.85 -6.50 -4.33
C GLU A 145 -11.84 -5.14 -3.62
N TYR A 146 -12.38 -4.10 -4.25
CA TYR A 146 -12.51 -2.77 -3.67
C TYR A 146 -13.34 -2.80 -2.37
N MET A 147 -14.52 -3.42 -2.38
CA MET A 147 -15.41 -3.53 -1.22
C MET A 147 -14.80 -4.36 -0.08
N ARG A 148 -13.97 -5.36 -0.39
CA ARG A 148 -13.28 -6.17 0.62
C ARG A 148 -12.26 -5.35 1.41
N ALA A 149 -11.63 -4.36 0.79
CA ALA A 149 -10.69 -3.46 1.48
C ALA A 149 -11.40 -2.51 2.46
N GLY A 150 -12.68 -2.22 2.24
CA GLY A 150 -13.49 -1.38 3.13
C GLY A 150 -14.96 -1.44 2.77
N PRO A 151 -15.73 -2.32 3.44
CA PRO A 151 -17.16 -2.45 3.20
C PRO A 151 -17.94 -1.16 3.50
N ASP A 152 -17.38 -0.30 4.37
CA ASP A 152 -17.96 1.01 4.73
C ASP A 152 -17.41 2.15 3.85
N ALA A 153 -16.85 1.84 2.67
CA ALA A 153 -16.37 2.86 1.75
C ALA A 153 -17.54 3.76 1.33
N PRO A 154 -17.37 5.10 1.36
CA PRO A 154 -18.39 5.99 0.86
C PRO A 154 -18.62 5.75 -0.63
N ASP A 155 -19.88 5.85 -1.05
CA ASP A 155 -20.20 5.86 -2.46
C ASP A 155 -19.73 7.18 -3.09
N VAL A 156 -18.70 7.08 -3.89
CA VAL A 156 -18.07 8.21 -4.59
C VAL A 156 -18.06 8.02 -6.09
N GLY A 157 -18.85 7.06 -6.61
CA GLY A 157 -18.86 6.70 -8.02
C GLY A 157 -17.61 5.92 -8.46
N ALA A 158 -17.03 5.11 -7.57
CA ALA A 158 -15.82 4.35 -7.86
C ALA A 158 -15.96 3.36 -9.02
N PRO A 159 -17.05 2.57 -9.13
CA PRO A 159 -17.27 1.68 -10.25
C PRO A 159 -17.34 2.41 -11.58
N GLU A 160 -18.11 3.49 -11.65
CA GLU A 160 -18.30 4.31 -12.86
C GLU A 160 -17.00 4.95 -13.30
N PHE A 161 -16.21 5.42 -12.34
CA PHE A 161 -14.87 5.98 -12.65
C PHE A 161 -13.95 4.92 -13.27
N ALA A 162 -13.88 3.76 -12.65
CA ALA A 162 -13.03 2.68 -13.14
C ALA A 162 -13.52 2.16 -14.51
N GLU A 163 -14.84 2.06 -14.71
CA GLU A 163 -15.42 1.66 -15.99
C GLU A 163 -15.10 2.67 -17.11
N LYS A 164 -15.18 3.96 -16.83
CA LYS A 164 -14.89 5.04 -17.79
C LYS A 164 -13.39 5.35 -17.93
N PHE A 165 -12.53 4.80 -17.08
CA PHE A 165 -11.08 5.00 -17.18
C PHE A 165 -10.58 4.51 -18.55
N PRO A 166 -9.99 5.38 -19.39
CA PRO A 166 -9.68 5.03 -20.79
C PRO A 166 -8.57 4.01 -20.93
N GLY A 167 -7.75 3.81 -19.88
CA GLY A 167 -6.61 2.89 -19.94
C GLY A 167 -5.42 3.44 -20.74
N GLU A 168 -5.47 4.68 -21.16
CA GLU A 168 -4.34 5.36 -21.81
C GLU A 168 -3.26 5.67 -20.78
N ILE A 169 -2.25 4.82 -20.70
CA ILE A 169 -1.14 4.92 -19.75
C ILE A 169 0.20 4.95 -20.48
N VAL A 170 1.18 5.58 -19.87
CA VAL A 170 2.56 5.44 -20.32
C VAL A 170 3.11 4.11 -19.84
N ILE A 171 3.39 3.21 -20.77
CA ILE A 171 3.97 1.90 -20.46
C ILE A 171 5.47 2.09 -20.20
N PRO A 172 5.97 1.70 -19.00
CA PRO A 172 7.39 1.80 -18.70
C PRO A 172 8.21 0.77 -19.50
N PRO A 173 9.54 0.98 -19.63
CA PRO A 173 10.41 0.05 -20.39
C PRO A 173 10.45 -1.37 -19.80
N CYS A 174 10.24 -1.51 -18.50
CA CYS A 174 10.23 -2.78 -17.81
C CYS A 174 8.90 -2.94 -17.04
N ILE A 175 8.10 -3.92 -17.43
CA ILE A 175 6.82 -4.23 -16.83
C ILE A 175 6.90 -5.51 -16.01
N PRO A 176 6.13 -5.65 -14.91
CA PRO A 176 6.11 -6.88 -14.13
C PRO A 176 5.36 -8.01 -14.85
N ALA A 177 5.77 -9.25 -14.60
CA ALA A 177 5.20 -10.44 -15.26
C ALA A 177 3.70 -10.65 -14.99
N TRP A 178 3.17 -10.08 -13.92
CA TRP A 178 1.76 -10.20 -13.58
C TRP A 178 0.84 -9.21 -14.35
N LEU A 179 1.40 -8.32 -15.14
CA LEU A 179 0.57 -7.32 -15.84
C LEU A 179 -0.23 -7.98 -16.99
N TRP A 180 0.38 -8.90 -17.76
CA TRP A 180 -0.21 -9.78 -18.78
C TRP A 180 0.64 -11.01 -19.09
#